data_6aebb8dea15d8cdc9488bb90a45c84fe
#
_entry.id   6aebb8dea15d8cdc9488bb90a45c84fe
#
_cell.length_a   1.000
_cell.length_b   1.000
_cell.length_c   1.000
_cell.angle_alpha   90.00
_cell.angle_beta   90.00
_cell.angle_gamma   90.00
#
_symmetry.space_group_name_H-M   'P 1'
#
loop_
_entity.id
_entity.type
_entity.pdbx_description
1 polymer ?
#
loop_
_entity_poly.entity_id
_entity_poly.type
_entity_poly.pdbx_seq_one_letter_code
_entity_poly.pdbx_strand_id
1 'polypeptide(L)'
;MAEQQVFATKGNLILYKKALKLAALGYELLDRKRNILIRELMSLVDKAGELRGSIEDTYKEAYSALQLANISMGLVTPYANCIPVETGVEISTRSVMGVELPKVTLKERPLKVTYGFSQTDSQLDRAYLAFEKVKQTTAVLAEVENSIYRLSVAIKKTQRRANA
;
A
#
# COMPACT_ATOMS: atom_id res chain seq x y z
N MET A 1 15.70 7.69 -34.74
CA MET A 1 17.13 7.62 -34.28
C MET A 1 18.00 7.85 -35.50
N ALA A 2 18.90 8.84 -35.47
CA ALA A 2 19.81 9.06 -36.57
C ALA A 2 20.77 7.86 -36.65
N GLU A 3 20.82 7.20 -37.80
CA GLU A 3 21.82 6.17 -38.09
C GLU A 3 23.20 6.85 -38.07
N GLN A 4 23.93 6.64 -36.95
CA GLN A 4 25.35 7.01 -36.91
C GLN A 4 26.08 6.13 -37.91
N GLN A 5 26.59 6.71 -38.99
CA GLN A 5 27.48 6.01 -39.91
C GLN A 5 28.72 5.51 -39.16
N VAL A 6 28.77 4.19 -38.97
CA VAL A 6 29.86 3.53 -38.28
C VAL A 6 30.98 3.24 -39.27
N PHE A 7 32.11 3.97 -39.16
CA PHE A 7 33.29 3.69 -39.95
C PHE A 7 33.97 2.39 -39.47
N ALA A 8 34.28 1.50 -40.41
CA ALA A 8 34.95 0.20 -40.14
C ALA A 8 36.42 0.38 -39.77
N THR A 9 36.66 0.87 -38.55
CA THR A 9 38.03 1.02 -38.01
C THR A 9 38.26 0.09 -36.80
N LYS A 10 39.53 -0.32 -36.57
CA LYS A 10 39.92 -1.15 -35.43
C LYS A 10 39.55 -0.49 -34.07
N GLY A 11 39.66 0.86 -33.99
CA GLY A 11 39.28 1.64 -32.82
C GLY A 11 37.79 1.54 -32.53
N ASN A 12 36.96 1.72 -33.53
CA ASN A 12 35.49 1.60 -33.39
C ASN A 12 35.08 0.18 -33.01
N LEU A 13 35.72 -0.85 -33.56
CA LEU A 13 35.44 -2.24 -33.18
C LEU A 13 35.68 -2.47 -31.68
N ILE A 14 36.75 -1.95 -31.13
CA ILE A 14 37.08 -2.10 -29.69
C ILE A 14 36.06 -1.36 -28.85
N LEU A 15 35.63 -0.13 -29.24
CA LEU A 15 34.62 0.65 -28.56
C LEU A 15 33.27 -0.07 -28.55
N TYR A 16 32.81 -0.57 -29.70
CA TYR A 16 31.53 -1.29 -29.79
C TYR A 16 31.56 -2.61 -29.02
N LYS A 17 32.66 -3.35 -29.01
CA LYS A 17 32.80 -4.57 -28.17
C LYS A 17 32.68 -4.24 -26.67
N LYS A 18 33.27 -3.11 -26.22
CA LYS A 18 33.12 -2.65 -24.83
C LYS A 18 31.70 -2.24 -24.52
N ALA A 19 31.06 -1.45 -25.42
CA ALA A 19 29.68 -1.03 -25.27
C ALA A 19 28.72 -2.23 -25.21
N LEU A 20 28.90 -3.24 -26.06
CA LEU A 20 28.12 -4.47 -26.04
C LEU A 20 28.22 -5.21 -24.70
N LYS A 21 29.43 -5.36 -24.18
CA LYS A 21 29.67 -5.98 -22.87
C LYS A 21 28.96 -5.22 -21.75
N LEU A 22 29.03 -3.89 -21.74
CA LEU A 22 28.35 -3.04 -20.76
C LEU A 22 26.83 -3.14 -20.88
N ALA A 23 26.29 -3.15 -22.12
CA ALA A 23 24.87 -3.31 -22.37
C ALA A 23 24.37 -4.68 -21.89
N ALA A 24 25.10 -5.76 -22.15
CA ALA A 24 24.76 -7.10 -21.68
C ALA A 24 24.71 -7.18 -20.14
N LEU A 25 25.72 -6.63 -19.46
CA LEU A 25 25.74 -6.55 -18.01
C LEU A 25 24.59 -5.68 -17.46
N GLY A 26 24.34 -4.55 -18.09
CA GLY A 26 23.23 -3.67 -17.73
C GLY A 26 21.86 -4.35 -17.86
N TYR A 27 21.64 -5.08 -18.94
CA TYR A 27 20.44 -5.89 -19.15
C TYR A 27 20.27 -6.95 -18.06
N GLU A 28 21.33 -7.70 -17.75
CA GLU A 28 21.30 -8.74 -16.71
C GLU A 28 20.94 -8.16 -15.34
N LEU A 29 21.53 -7.02 -14.98
CA LEU A 29 21.22 -6.33 -13.71
C LEU A 29 19.78 -5.84 -13.66
N LEU A 30 19.26 -5.29 -14.76
CA LEU A 30 17.86 -4.86 -14.84
C LEU A 30 16.89 -6.04 -14.77
N ASP A 31 17.22 -7.16 -15.40
CA ASP A 31 16.42 -8.38 -15.35
C ASP A 31 16.38 -8.96 -13.92
N ARG A 32 17.54 -9.07 -13.26
CA ARG A 32 17.59 -9.48 -11.84
C ARG A 32 16.77 -8.54 -10.93
N LYS A 33 16.92 -7.23 -11.14
CA LYS A 33 16.11 -6.24 -10.39
C LYS A 33 14.62 -6.47 -10.62
N ARG A 34 14.17 -6.63 -11.87
CA ARG A 34 12.78 -6.91 -12.21
C ARG A 34 12.25 -8.15 -11.50
N ASN A 35 13.02 -9.24 -11.53
CA ASN A 35 12.60 -10.51 -10.93
C ASN A 35 12.44 -10.41 -9.41
N ILE A 36 13.29 -9.65 -8.72
CA ILE A 36 13.16 -9.41 -7.28
C ILE A 36 11.90 -8.58 -6.99
N LEU A 37 11.66 -7.51 -7.77
CA LEU A 37 10.46 -6.68 -7.60
C LEU A 37 9.17 -7.46 -7.86
N ILE A 38 9.16 -8.38 -8.82
CA ILE A 38 8.01 -9.26 -9.10
C ILE A 38 7.74 -10.20 -7.92
N ARG A 39 8.77 -10.81 -7.34
CA ARG A 39 8.59 -11.68 -6.16
C ARG A 39 7.99 -10.93 -4.98
N GLU A 40 8.50 -9.72 -4.71
CA GLU A 40 7.95 -8.87 -3.65
C GLU A 40 6.49 -8.49 -3.95
N LEU A 41 6.19 -8.15 -5.21
CA LEU A 41 4.82 -7.83 -5.63
C LEU A 41 3.87 -9.02 -5.39
N MET A 42 4.25 -10.22 -5.79
CA MET A 42 3.43 -11.43 -5.59
C MET A 42 3.16 -11.69 -4.11
N SER A 43 4.19 -11.58 -3.27
CA SER A 43 4.02 -11.72 -1.82
C SER A 43 3.04 -10.69 -1.22
N LEU A 44 3.01 -9.45 -1.74
CA LEU A 44 2.06 -8.44 -1.30
C LEU A 44 0.65 -8.67 -1.85
N VAL A 45 0.53 -9.21 -3.07
CA VAL A 45 -0.78 -9.60 -3.65
C VAL A 45 -1.42 -10.71 -2.85
N ASP A 46 -0.65 -11.73 -2.44
CA ASP A 46 -1.15 -12.81 -1.59
C ASP A 46 -1.66 -12.28 -0.26
N LYS A 47 -0.88 -11.40 0.40
CA LYS A 47 -1.31 -10.70 1.63
C LYS A 47 -2.57 -9.85 1.41
N ALA A 48 -2.67 -9.16 0.28
CA ALA A 48 -3.86 -8.36 -0.04
C ALA A 48 -5.11 -9.25 -0.19
N GLY A 49 -4.96 -10.45 -0.76
CA GLY A 49 -6.03 -11.44 -0.87
C GLY A 49 -6.55 -11.90 0.49
N GLU A 50 -5.65 -12.24 1.41
CA GLU A 50 -6.01 -12.62 2.78
C GLU A 50 -6.70 -11.48 3.55
N LEU A 51 -6.15 -10.26 3.44
CA LEU A 51 -6.71 -9.09 4.11
C LEU A 51 -8.10 -8.73 3.59
N ARG A 52 -8.38 -8.88 2.29
CA ARG A 52 -9.69 -8.52 1.73
C ARG A 52 -10.83 -9.30 2.37
N GLY A 53 -10.67 -10.60 2.57
CA GLY A 53 -11.69 -11.42 3.24
C GLY A 53 -11.95 -10.93 4.68
N SER A 54 -10.87 -10.74 5.45
CA SER A 54 -10.96 -10.25 6.83
C SER A 54 -11.58 -8.85 6.93
N ILE A 55 -11.25 -7.95 5.99
CA ILE A 55 -11.78 -6.59 5.95
C ILE A 55 -13.28 -6.60 5.66
N GLU A 56 -13.72 -7.38 4.68
CA GLU A 56 -15.14 -7.45 4.34
C GLU A 56 -16.01 -7.89 5.53
N ASP A 57 -15.55 -8.89 6.27
CA ASP A 57 -16.25 -9.35 7.48
C ASP A 57 -16.23 -8.29 8.59
N THR A 58 -15.09 -7.62 8.80
CA THR A 58 -14.95 -6.55 9.79
C THR A 58 -15.87 -5.35 9.47
N TYR A 59 -15.97 -4.97 8.20
CA TYR A 59 -16.90 -3.93 7.77
C TYR A 59 -18.36 -4.33 7.94
N LYS A 60 -18.74 -5.57 7.57
CA LYS A 60 -20.09 -6.10 7.80
C LYS A 60 -20.49 -6.04 9.27
N GLU A 61 -19.58 -6.47 10.17
CA GLU A 61 -19.79 -6.41 11.61
C GLU A 61 -20.00 -4.96 12.08
N ALA A 62 -19.14 -4.04 11.65
CA ALA A 62 -19.21 -2.64 12.06
C ALA A 62 -20.48 -1.95 11.56
N TYR A 63 -20.86 -2.16 10.31
CA TYR A 63 -22.08 -1.57 9.77
C TYR A 63 -23.33 -2.20 10.37
N SER A 64 -23.35 -3.50 10.67
CA SER A 64 -24.50 -4.13 11.38
C SER A 64 -24.65 -3.59 12.80
N ALA A 65 -23.54 -3.37 13.53
CA ALA A 65 -23.57 -2.74 14.83
C ALA A 65 -24.08 -1.28 14.76
N LEU A 66 -23.65 -0.52 13.73
CA LEU A 66 -24.15 0.84 13.50
C LEU A 66 -25.65 0.87 13.16
N GLN A 67 -26.15 -0.09 12.38
CA GLN A 67 -27.57 -0.21 12.11
C GLN A 67 -28.38 -0.44 13.38
N LEU A 68 -27.92 -1.33 14.27
CA LEU A 68 -28.55 -1.56 15.56
C LEU A 68 -28.55 -0.31 16.43
N ALA A 69 -27.45 0.44 16.48
CA ALA A 69 -27.39 1.69 17.21
C ALA A 69 -28.37 2.73 16.65
N ASN A 70 -28.51 2.84 15.32
CA ASN A 70 -29.49 3.73 14.69
C ASN A 70 -30.95 3.30 14.96
N ILE A 71 -31.21 2.01 15.10
CA ILE A 71 -32.57 1.50 15.44
C ILE A 71 -32.90 1.84 16.90
N SER A 72 -31.95 1.69 17.82
CA SER A 72 -32.20 1.91 19.25
C SER A 72 -32.24 3.39 19.65
N MET A 73 -31.38 4.22 19.03
CA MET A 73 -31.17 5.61 19.45
C MET A 73 -31.62 6.65 18.42
N GLY A 74 -31.98 6.24 17.20
CA GLY A 74 -32.20 7.13 16.07
C GLY A 74 -30.86 7.52 15.42
N LEU A 75 -30.82 8.72 14.80
CA LEU A 75 -29.61 9.17 14.09
C LEU A 75 -28.43 9.39 15.05
N VAL A 76 -27.39 8.58 14.92
CA VAL A 76 -26.16 8.67 15.75
C VAL A 76 -25.18 9.77 15.30
N THR A 77 -25.49 10.51 14.24
CA THR A 77 -24.61 11.57 13.69
C THR A 77 -24.15 12.61 14.73
N PRO A 78 -24.99 13.11 15.65
CA PRO A 78 -24.56 14.07 16.68
C PRO A 78 -23.46 13.50 17.58
N TYR A 79 -23.57 12.23 17.95
CA TYR A 79 -22.58 11.55 18.80
C TYR A 79 -21.29 11.24 18.03
N ALA A 80 -21.38 10.86 16.76
CA ALA A 80 -20.24 10.63 15.90
C ALA A 80 -19.39 11.90 15.73
N ASN A 81 -20.00 13.08 15.66
CA ASN A 81 -19.30 14.36 15.56
C ASN A 81 -18.51 14.73 16.83
N CYS A 82 -18.79 14.09 17.97
CA CYS A 82 -18.01 14.26 19.19
C CYS A 82 -16.71 13.42 19.21
N ILE A 83 -16.59 12.47 18.28
CA ILE A 83 -15.39 11.61 18.17
C ILE A 83 -14.32 12.36 17.38
N PRO A 84 -13.13 12.60 17.95
CA PRO A 84 -12.07 13.33 17.25
C PRO A 84 -11.53 12.50 16.07
N VAL A 85 -11.19 13.20 15.00
CA VAL A 85 -10.55 12.59 13.83
C VAL A 85 -9.19 12.00 14.23
N GLU A 86 -8.89 10.82 13.71
CA GLU A 86 -7.61 10.16 13.98
C GLU A 86 -6.44 10.92 13.34
N THR A 87 -5.49 11.31 14.16
CA THR A 87 -4.26 12.01 13.73
C THR A 87 -2.98 11.24 14.06
N GLY A 88 -3.11 10.03 14.60
CA GLY A 88 -1.98 9.18 15.04
C GLY A 88 -1.40 8.29 13.95
N VAL A 89 -1.68 8.56 12.67
CA VAL A 89 -1.10 7.83 11.55
C VAL A 89 0.33 8.29 11.30
N GLU A 90 1.30 7.40 11.48
CA GLU A 90 2.71 7.64 11.12
C GLU A 90 3.06 6.84 9.87
N ILE A 91 3.71 7.52 8.93
CA ILE A 91 4.16 6.90 7.68
C ILE A 91 5.68 6.89 7.69
N SER A 92 6.25 5.70 7.70
CA SER A 92 7.67 5.46 7.45
C SER A 92 7.87 4.82 6.08
N THR A 93 9.11 4.72 5.62
CA THR A 93 9.42 4.11 4.32
C THR A 93 10.41 2.97 4.49
N ARG A 94 10.21 1.87 3.77
CA ARG A 94 11.21 0.83 3.57
C ARG A 94 11.62 0.79 2.10
N SER A 95 12.88 0.51 1.81
CA SER A 95 13.37 0.43 0.45
C SER A 95 13.54 -1.02 0.00
N VAL A 96 13.00 -1.35 -1.17
CA VAL A 96 13.19 -2.64 -1.85
C VAL A 96 13.79 -2.37 -3.21
N MET A 97 15.04 -2.74 -3.41
CA MET A 97 15.79 -2.51 -4.68
C MET A 97 15.71 -1.05 -5.16
N GLY A 98 15.75 -0.07 -4.23
CA GLY A 98 15.66 1.35 -4.55
C GLY A 98 14.25 1.84 -4.89
N VAL A 99 13.21 1.07 -4.55
CA VAL A 99 11.82 1.49 -4.57
C VAL A 99 11.38 1.72 -3.13
N GLU A 100 10.95 2.93 -2.81
CA GLU A 100 10.45 3.28 -1.49
C GLU A 100 9.00 2.82 -1.35
N LEU A 101 8.77 1.91 -0.40
CA LEU A 101 7.45 1.40 -0.05
C LEU A 101 7.01 2.04 1.27
N PRO A 102 5.77 2.52 1.38
CA PRO A 102 5.25 3.06 2.63
C PRO A 102 5.06 1.93 3.64
N LYS A 103 5.31 2.24 4.90
CA LYS A 103 4.93 1.44 6.07
C LYS A 103 4.10 2.33 6.97
N VAL A 104 2.86 1.94 7.21
CA VAL A 104 1.90 2.68 8.01
C VAL A 104 1.89 2.11 9.43
N THR A 105 2.04 2.99 10.41
CA THR A 105 1.91 2.62 11.83
C THR A 105 0.85 3.51 12.46
N LEU A 106 -0.17 2.91 13.07
CA LEU A 106 -1.14 3.60 13.88
C LEU A 106 -0.63 3.61 15.33
N LYS A 107 -0.51 4.81 15.92
CA LYS A 107 -0.24 4.92 17.36
C LYS A 107 -1.46 4.41 18.12
N GLU A 108 -1.24 3.40 18.95
CA GLU A 108 -2.27 2.94 19.87
C GLU A 108 -2.61 4.08 20.84
N ARG A 109 -3.85 4.51 20.82
CA ARG A 109 -4.39 5.44 21.80
C ARG A 109 -5.35 4.69 22.72
N PRO A 110 -5.35 5.01 24.03
CA PRO A 110 -6.36 4.46 24.90
C PRO A 110 -7.74 4.87 24.38
N LEU A 111 -8.63 3.90 24.27
CA LEU A 111 -10.04 4.13 23.92
C LEU A 111 -10.64 5.10 24.93
N LYS A 112 -10.94 6.30 24.49
CA LYS A 112 -11.56 7.35 25.32
C LYS A 112 -12.92 7.65 24.75
N VAL A 113 -13.95 7.39 25.54
CA VAL A 113 -15.31 7.77 25.19
C VAL A 113 -15.41 9.30 25.29
N THR A 114 -15.81 9.95 24.21
CA THR A 114 -15.92 11.42 24.08
C THR A 114 -17.36 11.90 23.99
N TYR A 115 -18.33 11.00 23.93
CA TYR A 115 -19.76 11.28 23.95
C TYR A 115 -20.35 11.06 25.35
N GLY A 116 -21.47 11.76 25.62
CA GLY A 116 -22.14 11.67 26.93
C GLY A 116 -22.96 10.41 27.09
N PHE A 117 -22.95 9.82 28.30
CA PHE A 117 -23.64 8.54 28.58
C PHE A 117 -25.16 8.67 28.83
N SER A 118 -25.69 9.88 29.01
CA SER A 118 -27.09 10.08 29.42
C SER A 118 -28.11 9.74 28.34
N GLN A 119 -27.69 9.72 27.07
CA GLN A 119 -28.58 9.47 25.92
C GLN A 119 -27.97 8.46 24.94
N THR A 120 -26.99 7.65 25.39
CA THR A 120 -26.31 6.65 24.57
C THR A 120 -26.62 5.25 25.10
N ASP A 121 -26.64 4.29 24.19
CA ASP A 121 -26.88 2.87 24.46
C ASP A 121 -25.61 2.06 24.20
N SER A 122 -25.54 0.87 24.80
CA SER A 122 -24.47 -0.12 24.61
C SER A 122 -24.25 -0.51 23.14
N GLN A 123 -25.27 -0.34 22.29
CA GLN A 123 -25.15 -0.57 20.85
C GLN A 123 -24.21 0.45 20.17
N LEU A 124 -24.20 1.71 20.63
CA LEU A 124 -23.27 2.72 20.15
C LEU A 124 -21.83 2.37 20.54
N ASP A 125 -21.60 1.91 21.77
CA ASP A 125 -20.29 1.49 22.25
C ASP A 125 -19.76 0.30 21.42
N ARG A 126 -20.66 -0.65 21.11
CA ARG A 126 -20.33 -1.79 20.26
C ARG A 126 -19.95 -1.35 18.86
N ALA A 127 -20.70 -0.42 18.27
CA ALA A 127 -20.39 0.14 16.96
C ALA A 127 -19.03 0.87 16.98
N TYR A 128 -18.76 1.68 18.00
CA TYR A 128 -17.49 2.39 18.17
C TYR A 128 -16.30 1.44 18.21
N LEU A 129 -16.39 0.36 19.01
CA LEU A 129 -15.34 -0.66 19.10
C LEU A 129 -15.13 -1.41 17.77
N ALA A 130 -16.21 -1.69 17.05
CA ALA A 130 -16.15 -2.35 15.75
C ALA A 130 -15.48 -1.44 14.70
N PHE A 131 -15.81 -0.14 14.67
CA PHE A 131 -15.13 0.82 13.78
C PHE A 131 -13.67 1.08 14.14
N GLU A 132 -13.28 0.93 15.40
CA GLU A 132 -11.86 0.98 15.79
C GLU A 132 -11.07 -0.16 15.15
N LYS A 133 -11.62 -1.38 15.10
CA LYS A 133 -11.02 -2.51 14.36
C LYS A 133 -10.94 -2.23 12.86
N VAL A 134 -12.03 -1.69 12.28
CA VAL A 134 -12.05 -1.28 10.86
C VAL A 134 -10.93 -0.30 10.55
N LYS A 135 -10.71 0.70 11.40
CA LYS A 135 -9.64 1.69 11.25
C LYS A 135 -8.27 1.02 11.16
N GLN A 136 -7.98 0.07 12.06
CA GLN A 136 -6.71 -0.65 12.08
C GLN A 136 -6.51 -1.49 10.80
N THR A 137 -7.52 -2.25 10.39
CA THR A 137 -7.44 -3.08 9.18
C THR A 137 -7.33 -2.24 7.91
N THR A 138 -8.02 -1.09 7.85
CA THR A 138 -7.94 -0.16 6.73
C THR A 138 -6.55 0.46 6.59
N ALA A 139 -5.87 0.78 7.69
CA ALA A 139 -4.50 1.29 7.66
C ALA A 139 -3.52 0.28 7.04
N VAL A 140 -3.65 -1.00 7.43
CA VAL A 140 -2.83 -2.09 6.85
C VAL A 140 -3.14 -2.30 5.37
N LEU A 141 -4.41 -2.26 4.97
CA LEU A 141 -4.80 -2.37 3.56
C LEU A 141 -4.20 -1.25 2.74
N ALA A 142 -4.29 0.00 3.22
CA ALA A 142 -3.74 1.16 2.53
C ALA A 142 -2.22 1.05 2.32
N GLU A 143 -1.47 0.50 3.30
CA GLU A 143 -0.04 0.18 3.16
C GLU A 143 0.20 -0.79 2.01
N VAL A 144 -0.51 -1.91 2.00
CA VAL A 144 -0.33 -2.99 1.02
C VAL A 144 -0.69 -2.52 -0.38
N GLU A 145 -1.83 -1.86 -0.56
CA GLU A 145 -2.28 -1.36 -1.87
C GLU A 145 -1.32 -0.31 -2.46
N ASN A 146 -0.87 0.65 -1.66
CA ASN A 146 0.10 1.64 -2.11
C ASN A 146 1.46 1.01 -2.46
N SER A 147 1.89 -0.02 -1.70
CA SER A 147 3.11 -0.76 -1.98
C SER A 147 3.00 -1.53 -3.31
N ILE A 148 1.88 -2.21 -3.57
CA ILE A 148 1.59 -2.89 -4.84
C ILE A 148 1.63 -1.89 -6.00
N TYR A 149 0.98 -0.74 -5.85
CA TYR A 149 0.97 0.30 -6.88
C TYR A 149 2.39 0.79 -7.22
N ARG A 150 3.19 1.15 -6.21
CA ARG A 150 4.57 1.63 -6.39
C ARG A 150 5.47 0.57 -7.04
N LEU A 151 5.35 -0.70 -6.62
CA LEU A 151 6.09 -1.80 -7.23
C LEU A 151 5.68 -2.02 -8.68
N SER A 152 4.39 -1.99 -9.01
CA SER A 152 3.91 -2.16 -10.39
C SER A 152 4.47 -1.09 -11.33
N VAL A 153 4.49 0.17 -10.90
CA VAL A 153 5.08 1.28 -11.65
C VAL A 153 6.59 1.08 -11.83
N ALA A 154 7.30 0.67 -10.78
CA ALA A 154 8.74 0.41 -10.83
C ALA A 154 9.10 -0.75 -11.76
N ILE A 155 8.32 -1.84 -11.74
CA ILE A 155 8.48 -2.99 -12.65
C ILE A 155 8.30 -2.54 -14.10
N LYS A 156 7.22 -1.81 -14.42
CA LYS A 156 6.98 -1.26 -15.77
C LYS A 156 8.13 -0.38 -16.23
N LYS A 157 8.67 0.49 -15.37
CA LYS A 157 9.80 1.36 -15.67
C LYS A 157 11.08 0.55 -15.93
N THR A 158 11.35 -0.48 -15.10
CA THR A 158 12.52 -1.36 -15.25
C THR A 158 12.43 -2.15 -16.54
N GLN A 159 11.24 -2.70 -16.86
CA GLN A 159 11.00 -3.43 -18.12
C GLN A 159 11.24 -2.56 -19.34
N ARG A 160 10.72 -1.31 -19.34
CA ARG A 160 10.97 -0.39 -20.47
C ARG A 160 12.45 -0.09 -20.65
N ARG A 161 13.21 0.06 -19.55
CA ARG A 161 14.65 0.29 -19.63
C ARG A 161 15.44 -0.93 -20.11
N ALA A 162 14.99 -2.13 -19.77
CA ALA A 162 15.61 -3.37 -20.23
C ALA A 162 15.35 -3.62 -21.73
N ASN A 163 14.19 -3.14 -22.25
CA ASN A 163 13.81 -3.32 -23.66
C ASN A 163 14.35 -2.22 -24.57
N ALA A 164 14.90 -1.15 -24.03
CA ALA A 164 15.49 -0.03 -24.80
C ALA A 164 16.97 -0.29 -25.10
#